data_8bbe13fa7aefc0410d8e80b39e7832df
#
_entry.id   8bbe13fa7aefc0410d8e80b39e7832df
#
_cell.length_a   1.000
_cell.length_b   1.000
_cell.length_c   1.000
_cell.angle_alpha   90.00
_cell.angle_beta   90.00
_cell.angle_gamma   90.00
#
_symmetry.space_group_name_H-M   'P 1'
#
loop_
_entity.id
_entity.type
_entity.pdbx_description
1 polymer ?
#
loop_
_entity_poly.entity_id
_entity_poly.type
_entity_poly.pdbx_seq_one_letter_code
_entity_poly.pdbx_strand_id
1 'polypeptide(L)'
;MNGQRVVTVPLFFQLHIIQLSVPGAILFTFFMPQRIIMFFFFFYYLFAIFIYKYVAYIEKKFQVINEKQTTRLFPDESGQFFIHLKNGANIPLVNGVCYFHLDTSLLPHKDQGIEQISKTLFSFPFSQPAHSAQKWDLSLTAPKRGVFQIEQFECVLKDPFHLLSVHLPVIDKLRTEIIVYPSPKEVAGLQELQQLLNGSYRTNFSFYNDETSIIGVKRYERESFRSIHWKASAKMQELQAKQYEPVKNYSWTICLSLAANRGFGWKDNIEDLISFATYICQYATKHQIPFELFISVLAEGGPLHLPLNEGQTHYAKALEELARISDDSTLIPKQGFLHYTNRKGERSSTIIHIGLQKNDLSLLSQPTFLINNEGMVEKLENLALSR
;
A
#
# COMPACT_ATOMS: atom_id res chain seq x y z
N MET A 1 15.19 -18.21 7.43
CA MET A 1 16.64 -18.58 7.46
C MET A 1 17.23 -17.99 8.73
N ASN A 2 17.83 -18.82 9.59
CA ASN A 2 18.50 -18.35 10.81
C ASN A 2 19.66 -17.46 10.41
N GLY A 3 19.54 -16.15 10.64
CA GLY A 3 20.63 -15.21 10.42
C GLY A 3 21.83 -15.61 11.26
N GLN A 4 22.84 -16.18 10.65
CA GLN A 4 24.09 -16.51 11.33
C GLN A 4 24.75 -15.20 11.72
N ARG A 5 25.08 -15.08 13.00
CA ARG A 5 25.91 -14.01 13.54
C ARG A 5 27.27 -14.04 12.81
N VAL A 6 27.55 -13.04 12.00
CA VAL A 6 28.83 -12.89 11.32
C VAL A 6 29.65 -11.86 12.09
N VAL A 7 30.79 -12.31 12.62
CA VAL A 7 31.75 -11.44 13.29
C VAL A 7 32.97 -11.32 12.39
N THR A 8 33.26 -10.13 11.91
CA THR A 8 34.46 -9.86 11.13
C THR A 8 35.53 -9.26 12.03
N VAL A 9 36.69 -9.90 12.07
CA VAL A 9 37.81 -9.54 12.95
C VAL A 9 39.12 -9.60 12.15
N PRO A 10 39.98 -8.59 12.25
CA PRO A 10 41.32 -8.66 11.68
C PRO A 10 42.11 -9.85 12.23
N LEU A 11 43.03 -10.37 11.43
CA LEU A 11 43.75 -11.61 11.73
C LEU A 11 44.38 -11.61 13.13
N PHE A 12 45.04 -10.51 13.54
CA PHE A 12 45.69 -10.39 14.85
C PHE A 12 44.74 -10.36 16.03
N PHE A 13 43.45 -10.02 15.83
CA PHE A 13 42.43 -10.01 16.88
C PHE A 13 41.50 -11.24 16.84
N GLN A 14 41.76 -12.21 15.97
CA GLN A 14 41.01 -13.47 15.98
C GLN A 14 41.22 -14.23 17.28
N LEU A 15 40.14 -14.72 17.89
CA LEU A 15 40.18 -15.38 19.22
C LEU A 15 41.18 -16.54 19.25
N HIS A 16 41.27 -17.31 18.17
CA HIS A 16 42.20 -18.42 18.03
C HIS A 16 43.68 -17.97 18.07
N ILE A 17 43.99 -16.84 17.40
CA ILE A 17 45.33 -16.29 17.37
C ILE A 17 45.72 -15.71 18.73
N ILE A 18 44.76 -15.01 19.38
CA ILE A 18 44.96 -14.51 20.74
C ILE A 18 45.24 -15.69 21.71
N GLN A 19 44.45 -16.77 21.66
CA GLN A 19 44.64 -17.95 22.51
C GLN A 19 45.96 -18.65 22.23
N LEU A 20 46.35 -18.76 20.95
CA LEU A 20 47.63 -19.39 20.58
C LEU A 20 48.83 -18.54 20.95
N SER A 21 48.70 -17.21 20.94
CA SER A 21 49.82 -16.29 21.28
C SER A 21 50.10 -16.18 22.76
N VAL A 22 49.16 -16.54 23.67
CA VAL A 22 49.30 -16.48 25.13
C VAL A 22 50.48 -17.36 25.61
N PRO A 23 50.56 -18.66 25.25
CA PRO A 23 51.69 -19.51 25.70
C PRO A 23 53.03 -18.97 25.15
N GLY A 24 53.04 -18.50 23.88
CA GLY A 24 54.25 -17.91 23.28
C GLY A 24 54.69 -16.63 23.96
N ALA A 25 53.75 -15.76 24.35
CA ALA A 25 54.02 -14.54 25.10
C ALA A 25 54.59 -14.84 26.51
N ILE A 26 54.05 -15.85 27.22
CA ILE A 26 54.53 -16.28 28.50
C ILE A 26 55.96 -16.84 28.38
N LEU A 27 56.20 -17.70 27.38
CA LEU A 27 57.49 -18.27 27.12
C LEU A 27 58.53 -17.22 26.76
N PHE A 28 58.15 -16.23 25.92
CA PHE A 28 59.01 -15.12 25.52
C PHE A 28 59.38 -14.22 26.69
N THR A 29 58.45 -13.96 27.65
CA THR A 29 58.75 -13.17 28.87
C THR A 29 59.73 -13.86 29.80
N PHE A 30 59.86 -15.19 29.75
CA PHE A 30 60.80 -15.96 30.57
C PHE A 30 62.24 -15.84 30.07
N PHE A 31 62.42 -15.66 28.75
CA PHE A 31 63.74 -15.54 28.11
C PHE A 31 64.27 -14.11 27.98
N MET A 32 63.39 -13.11 28.10
CA MET A 32 63.76 -11.70 27.93
C MET A 32 63.67 -10.95 29.26
N PRO A 33 64.75 -10.39 29.81
CA PRO A 33 64.77 -9.67 31.07
C PRO A 33 64.06 -8.27 31.00
N GLN A 34 63.58 -7.86 29.86
CA GLN A 34 63.00 -6.53 29.66
C GLN A 34 61.54 -6.48 30.07
N ARG A 35 61.23 -5.89 31.22
CA ARG A 35 59.87 -5.72 31.77
C ARG A 35 58.91 -4.93 30.81
N ILE A 36 59.45 -4.10 29.96
CA ILE A 36 58.72 -3.30 28.98
C ILE A 36 57.93 -4.18 28.03
N ILE A 37 58.44 -5.31 27.56
CA ILE A 37 57.80 -6.23 26.63
C ILE A 37 56.56 -6.89 27.30
N MET A 38 56.65 -7.21 28.59
CA MET A 38 55.53 -7.74 29.36
C MET A 38 54.34 -6.74 29.39
N PHE A 39 54.62 -5.44 29.55
CA PHE A 39 53.61 -4.41 29.52
C PHE A 39 52.91 -4.33 28.17
N PHE A 40 53.64 -4.45 27.07
CA PHE A 40 53.01 -4.47 25.72
C PHE A 40 52.09 -5.66 25.52
N PHE A 41 52.46 -6.87 25.90
CA PHE A 41 51.58 -8.05 25.84
C PHE A 41 50.34 -7.89 26.76
N PHE A 42 50.56 -7.42 27.99
CA PHE A 42 49.48 -7.17 28.93
C PHE A 42 48.46 -6.16 28.37
N PHE A 43 48.92 -5.00 27.84
CA PHE A 43 48.02 -4.03 27.24
C PHE A 43 47.36 -4.54 25.98
N TYR A 44 48.03 -5.33 25.17
CA TYR A 44 47.45 -5.94 23.95
C TYR A 44 46.28 -6.84 24.32
N TYR A 45 46.44 -7.76 25.31
CA TYR A 45 45.37 -8.65 25.71
C TYR A 45 44.24 -7.90 26.43
N LEU A 46 44.57 -6.95 27.26
CA LEU A 46 43.56 -6.09 27.91
C LEU A 46 42.72 -5.33 26.88
N PHE A 47 43.37 -4.78 25.88
CA PHE A 47 42.75 -4.07 24.79
C PHE A 47 41.85 -4.97 23.91
N ALA A 48 42.33 -6.16 23.58
CA ALA A 48 41.54 -7.16 22.87
C ALA A 48 40.28 -7.55 23.64
N ILE A 49 40.42 -7.85 24.93
CA ILE A 49 39.28 -8.19 25.82
C ILE A 49 38.29 -7.00 25.88
N PHE A 50 38.80 -5.77 25.99
CA PHE A 50 37.96 -4.57 26.03
C PHE A 50 37.13 -4.44 24.76
N ILE A 51 37.71 -4.57 23.57
CA ILE A 51 37.01 -4.48 22.30
C ILE A 51 35.92 -5.57 22.19
N TYR A 52 36.25 -6.82 22.49
CA TYR A 52 35.28 -7.92 22.47
C TYR A 52 34.11 -7.70 23.45
N LYS A 53 34.42 -7.28 24.67
CA LYS A 53 33.40 -6.97 25.67
C LYS A 53 32.54 -5.79 25.31
N TYR A 54 33.14 -4.74 24.71
CA TYR A 54 32.43 -3.57 24.23
C TYR A 54 31.38 -3.93 23.17
N VAL A 55 31.80 -4.60 22.10
CA VAL A 55 30.89 -4.96 21.00
C VAL A 55 29.82 -5.95 21.47
N ALA A 56 30.19 -7.00 22.21
CA ALA A 56 29.25 -7.97 22.73
C ALA A 56 28.21 -7.36 23.71
N TYR A 57 28.60 -6.35 24.46
CA TYR A 57 27.69 -5.65 25.37
C TYR A 57 26.70 -4.78 24.61
N ILE A 58 27.17 -4.02 23.59
CA ILE A 58 26.29 -3.20 22.76
C ILE A 58 25.34 -4.08 21.93
N GLU A 59 25.86 -5.12 21.27
CA GLU A 59 25.06 -6.07 20.49
C GLU A 59 23.85 -6.59 21.28
N LYS A 60 24.07 -6.97 22.53
CA LYS A 60 23.00 -7.48 23.41
C LYS A 60 21.94 -6.44 23.76
N LYS A 61 22.28 -5.17 23.74
CA LYS A 61 21.41 -4.06 24.17
C LYS A 61 20.90 -3.19 23.05
N PHE A 62 21.44 -3.33 21.86
CA PHE A 62 20.99 -2.60 20.67
C PHE A 62 19.76 -3.27 20.06
N GLN A 63 18.78 -2.47 19.65
CA GLN A 63 17.54 -2.94 19.07
C GLN A 63 17.11 -2.02 17.92
N VAL A 64 16.66 -2.63 16.84
CA VAL A 64 15.92 -1.96 15.77
C VAL A 64 14.44 -2.08 16.08
N ILE A 65 13.77 -0.95 16.26
CA ILE A 65 12.33 -0.91 16.55
C ILE A 65 11.59 -0.93 15.21
N ASN A 66 10.94 -2.06 14.91
CA ASN A 66 10.21 -2.27 13.66
C ASN A 66 8.70 -2.10 13.88
N GLU A 67 8.25 -0.85 14.03
CA GLU A 67 6.84 -0.49 14.18
C GLU A 67 6.17 -0.31 12.83
N LYS A 68 4.87 -0.66 12.75
CA LYS A 68 4.10 -0.43 11.53
C LYS A 68 3.78 1.06 11.39
N GLN A 69 4.34 1.68 10.36
CA GLN A 69 4.03 3.05 9.96
C GLN A 69 3.70 3.06 8.48
N THR A 70 2.67 3.81 8.11
CA THR A 70 2.25 3.95 6.71
C THR A 70 2.28 5.42 6.33
N THR A 71 3.12 5.76 5.38
CA THR A 71 3.18 7.09 4.76
C THR A 71 2.46 7.04 3.41
N ARG A 72 1.59 7.99 3.15
CA ARG A 72 0.79 8.09 1.93
C ARG A 72 1.21 9.32 1.14
N LEU A 73 1.47 9.14 -0.15
CA LEU A 73 2.01 10.17 -1.04
C LEU A 73 1.33 10.11 -2.39
N PHE A 74 1.33 11.23 -3.10
CA PHE A 74 1.12 11.24 -4.54
C PHE A 74 2.46 11.13 -5.28
N PRO A 75 2.46 10.75 -6.57
CA PRO A 75 3.69 10.71 -7.36
C PRO A 75 4.44 12.04 -7.31
N ASP A 76 5.77 11.95 -7.29
CA ASP A 76 6.69 13.08 -7.18
C ASP A 76 6.65 13.86 -5.86
N GLU A 77 5.81 13.49 -4.92
CA GLU A 77 5.87 14.03 -3.56
C GLU A 77 7.03 13.39 -2.77
N SER A 78 7.64 14.20 -1.91
CA SER A 78 8.66 13.71 -0.98
C SER A 78 8.01 13.16 0.28
N GLY A 79 8.32 11.91 0.61
CA GLY A 79 7.90 11.26 1.84
C GLY A 79 9.05 10.97 2.79
N GLN A 80 8.71 10.81 4.05
CA GLN A 80 9.68 10.44 5.08
C GLN A 80 9.45 9.00 5.52
N PHE A 81 10.51 8.24 5.49
CA PHE A 81 10.58 6.89 6.02
C PHE A 81 11.33 6.91 7.35
N PHE A 82 10.78 6.31 8.37
CA PHE A 82 11.35 6.38 9.70
C PHE A 82 11.97 5.05 10.13
N ILE A 83 13.23 5.11 10.54
CA ILE A 83 13.94 3.97 11.12
C ILE A 83 14.24 4.30 12.58
N HIS A 84 13.73 3.49 13.51
CA HIS A 84 13.92 3.71 14.92
C HIS A 84 15.01 2.77 15.45
N LEU A 85 16.12 3.35 15.94
CA LEU A 85 17.23 2.64 16.52
C LEU A 85 17.30 2.94 18.02
N LYS A 86 17.48 1.92 18.86
CA LYS A 86 17.56 2.05 20.31
C LYS A 86 18.85 1.42 20.85
N ASN A 87 19.64 2.22 21.54
CA ASN A 87 20.78 1.76 22.31
C ASN A 87 20.40 1.69 23.80
N GLY A 88 20.18 0.50 24.33
CA GLY A 88 19.91 0.28 25.74
C GLY A 88 21.17 0.04 26.58
N ALA A 89 22.36 0.24 26.02
CA ALA A 89 23.63 0.09 26.73
C ALA A 89 24.00 1.35 27.51
N ASN A 90 24.76 1.19 28.59
CA ASN A 90 25.31 2.28 29.41
C ASN A 90 26.51 3.01 28.74
N ILE A 91 26.92 2.52 27.57
CA ILE A 91 28.03 3.07 26.78
C ILE A 91 27.53 3.48 25.41
N PRO A 92 28.12 4.54 24.81
CA PRO A 92 27.71 4.98 23.49
C PRO A 92 28.14 3.97 22.43
N LEU A 93 27.33 3.83 21.38
CA LEU A 93 27.73 3.23 20.11
C LEU A 93 28.31 4.33 19.23
N VAL A 94 29.61 4.29 19.02
CA VAL A 94 30.31 5.34 18.26
C VAL A 94 30.21 5.12 16.76
N ASN A 95 30.35 3.87 16.32
CA ASN A 95 30.42 3.51 14.92
C ASN A 95 29.41 2.40 14.59
N GLY A 96 28.40 2.75 13.84
CA GLY A 96 27.43 1.83 13.28
C GLY A 96 27.20 2.15 11.82
N VAL A 97 26.84 1.16 11.02
CA VAL A 97 26.43 1.34 9.62
C VAL A 97 25.18 0.48 9.40
N CYS A 98 24.12 1.08 8.90
CA CYS A 98 22.95 0.35 8.44
C CYS A 98 23.00 0.18 6.93
N TYR A 99 22.68 -1.03 6.45
CA TYR A 99 22.51 -1.39 5.05
C TYR A 99 21.07 -1.76 4.79
N PHE A 100 20.54 -1.38 3.64
CA PHE A 100 19.15 -1.67 3.29
C PHE A 100 18.95 -1.63 1.79
N HIS A 101 17.96 -2.39 1.33
CA HIS A 101 17.54 -2.39 -0.06
C HIS A 101 16.30 -1.54 -0.25
N LEU A 102 16.33 -0.71 -1.30
CA LEU A 102 15.19 0.06 -1.79
C LEU A 102 14.84 -0.39 -3.20
N ASP A 103 13.56 -0.32 -3.52
CA ASP A 103 13.13 -0.45 -4.91
C ASP A 103 13.77 0.61 -5.80
N THR A 104 14.07 0.26 -7.04
CA THR A 104 14.69 1.16 -8.03
C THR A 104 13.83 2.37 -8.38
N SER A 105 12.53 2.30 -8.08
CA SER A 105 11.58 3.40 -8.29
C SER A 105 11.66 4.47 -7.19
N LEU A 106 12.33 4.20 -6.07
CA LEU A 106 12.50 5.16 -4.98
C LEU A 106 13.82 5.90 -5.12
N LEU A 107 13.77 7.22 -5.00
CA LEU A 107 14.95 8.07 -5.09
C LEU A 107 15.21 8.73 -3.72
N PRO A 108 16.26 8.32 -3.00
CA PRO A 108 16.64 8.98 -1.75
C PRO A 108 17.25 10.37 -2.04
N HIS A 109 16.95 11.32 -1.18
CA HIS A 109 17.58 12.64 -1.25
C HIS A 109 19.07 12.58 -0.87
N LYS A 110 19.94 13.19 -1.67
CA LYS A 110 21.41 13.11 -1.53
C LYS A 110 21.99 13.75 -0.26
N ASP A 111 21.22 14.62 0.40
CA ASP A 111 21.75 15.45 1.50
C ASP A 111 21.74 14.77 2.87
N GLN A 112 21.43 13.47 2.95
CA GLN A 112 21.19 12.77 4.23
C GLN A 112 22.33 11.87 4.71
N GLY A 113 23.52 11.98 4.10
CA GLY A 113 24.65 11.10 4.45
C GLY A 113 24.42 9.64 4.06
N ILE A 114 23.53 9.42 3.09
CA ILE A 114 23.23 8.10 2.54
C ILE A 114 24.16 7.87 1.35
N GLU A 115 24.86 6.75 1.40
CA GLU A 115 25.73 6.32 0.32
C GLU A 115 25.05 5.22 -0.49
N GLN A 116 25.00 5.40 -1.80
CA GLN A 116 24.52 4.38 -2.71
C GLN A 116 25.68 3.45 -3.07
N ILE A 117 25.59 2.19 -2.64
CA ILE A 117 26.60 1.15 -2.91
C ILE A 117 26.33 0.47 -4.25
N SER A 118 25.05 0.18 -4.52
CA SER A 118 24.58 -0.39 -5.78
C SER A 118 23.24 0.21 -6.20
N LYS A 119 22.65 -0.26 -7.30
CA LYS A 119 21.34 0.25 -7.78
C LYS A 119 20.23 0.20 -6.73
N THR A 120 20.26 -0.81 -5.89
CA THR A 120 19.23 -1.06 -4.87
C THR A 120 19.73 -1.01 -3.43
N LEU A 121 21.06 -1.14 -3.22
CA LEU A 121 21.69 -1.19 -1.92
C LEU A 121 22.19 0.18 -1.49
N PHE A 122 21.72 0.61 -0.34
CA PHE A 122 22.08 1.88 0.29
C PHE A 122 22.67 1.64 1.68
N SER A 123 23.48 2.57 2.15
CA SER A 123 23.98 2.56 3.52
C SER A 123 23.97 3.95 4.13
N PHE A 124 23.85 4.01 5.45
CA PHE A 124 24.09 5.22 6.21
C PHE A 124 24.87 4.92 7.49
N PRO A 125 25.87 5.73 7.83
CA PRO A 125 26.58 5.63 9.10
C PRO A 125 25.72 6.23 10.21
N PHE A 126 25.79 5.67 11.41
CA PHE A 126 25.12 6.20 12.57
C PHE A 126 25.96 6.05 13.84
N SER A 127 25.73 6.94 14.78
CA SER A 127 26.26 6.83 16.15
C SER A 127 25.13 7.09 17.13
N GLN A 128 25.20 6.48 18.32
CA GLN A 128 24.09 6.57 19.25
C GLN A 128 24.59 6.69 20.69
N PRO A 129 24.18 7.73 21.43
CA PRO A 129 24.53 7.88 22.84
C PRO A 129 24.05 6.69 23.68
N ALA A 130 24.60 6.59 24.90
CA ALA A 130 24.13 5.62 25.88
C ALA A 130 22.66 5.89 26.24
N HIS A 131 21.87 4.83 26.46
CA HIS A 131 20.45 4.90 26.84
C HIS A 131 19.58 5.77 25.94
N SER A 132 19.88 5.83 24.64
CA SER A 132 19.14 6.68 23.71
C SER A 132 18.31 5.87 22.72
N ALA A 133 17.20 6.47 22.29
CA ALA A 133 16.46 6.04 21.12
C ALA A 133 16.48 7.18 20.11
N GLN A 134 16.89 6.90 18.90
CA GLN A 134 16.99 7.86 17.84
C GLN A 134 16.14 7.43 16.64
N LYS A 135 15.43 8.40 16.09
CA LYS A 135 14.65 8.27 14.88
C LYS A 135 15.46 8.83 13.73
N TRP A 136 15.68 8.01 12.73
CA TRP A 136 16.32 8.40 11.48
C TRP A 136 15.27 8.64 10.42
N ASP A 137 15.28 9.84 9.87
CA ASP A 137 14.34 10.28 8.84
C ASP A 137 15.01 10.11 7.48
N LEU A 138 14.49 9.17 6.69
CA LEU A 138 14.92 8.93 5.33
C LEU A 138 13.91 9.59 4.38
N SER A 139 14.27 10.71 3.76
CA SER A 139 13.42 11.37 2.78
C SER A 139 13.61 10.74 1.41
N LEU A 140 12.50 10.31 0.82
CA LEU A 140 12.43 9.61 -0.46
C LEU A 140 11.41 10.29 -1.37
N THR A 141 11.67 10.27 -2.66
CA THR A 141 10.71 10.64 -3.69
C THR A 141 10.35 9.41 -4.51
N ALA A 142 9.06 9.24 -4.78
CA ALA A 142 8.55 8.13 -5.56
C ALA A 142 7.80 8.65 -6.80
N PRO A 143 8.38 8.50 -8.01
CA PRO A 143 7.74 8.99 -9.24
C PRO A 143 6.62 8.09 -9.75
N LYS A 144 6.50 6.86 -9.26
CA LYS A 144 5.51 5.87 -9.70
C LYS A 144 4.64 5.41 -8.54
N ARG A 145 3.36 5.10 -8.82
CA ARG A 145 2.47 4.48 -7.84
C ARG A 145 3.01 3.12 -7.39
N GLY A 146 2.64 2.71 -6.19
CA GLY A 146 2.99 1.41 -5.65
C GLY A 146 3.04 1.40 -4.13
N VAL A 147 3.35 0.24 -3.58
CA VAL A 147 3.62 0.06 -2.16
C VAL A 147 5.08 -0.33 -1.99
N PHE A 148 5.82 0.51 -1.31
CA PHE A 148 7.25 0.36 -1.14
C PHE A 148 7.60 0.11 0.31
N GLN A 149 8.51 -0.82 0.54
CA GLN A 149 9.06 -1.16 1.87
C GLN A 149 10.58 -1.21 1.79
N ILE A 150 11.24 -0.99 2.92
CA ILE A 150 12.67 -1.29 3.04
C ILE A 150 12.82 -2.79 3.24
N GLU A 151 13.62 -3.39 2.39
CA GLU A 151 13.92 -4.81 2.42
C GLU A 151 15.35 -5.07 2.88
N GLN A 152 15.59 -6.28 3.42
CA GLN A 152 16.93 -6.75 3.83
C GLN A 152 17.69 -5.72 4.68
N PHE A 153 17.02 -5.19 5.70
CA PHE A 153 17.64 -4.21 6.60
C PHE A 153 18.62 -4.89 7.54
N GLU A 154 19.87 -4.44 7.51
CA GLU A 154 20.96 -4.95 8.32
C GLU A 154 21.69 -3.81 9.03
N CYS A 155 22.04 -4.00 10.30
CA CYS A 155 22.93 -3.10 11.03
C CYS A 155 24.24 -3.79 11.36
N VAL A 156 25.34 -3.11 11.07
CA VAL A 156 26.70 -3.51 11.42
C VAL A 156 27.20 -2.60 12.53
N LEU A 157 27.47 -3.18 13.70
CA LEU A 157 28.02 -2.49 14.85
C LEU A 157 29.54 -2.64 14.86
N LYS A 158 30.26 -1.53 15.00
CA LYS A 158 31.73 -1.50 15.02
C LYS A 158 32.23 -0.98 16.37
N ASP A 159 33.38 -1.45 16.79
CA ASP A 159 34.08 -0.87 17.92
C ASP A 159 34.64 0.52 17.55
N PRO A 160 35.02 1.35 18.56
CA PRO A 160 35.54 2.70 18.31
C PRO A 160 36.81 2.77 17.44
N PHE A 161 37.55 1.67 17.36
CA PHE A 161 38.81 1.58 16.59
C PHE A 161 38.64 0.88 15.24
N HIS A 162 37.42 0.48 14.87
CA HIS A 162 37.11 -0.26 13.62
C HIS A 162 37.82 -1.60 13.47
N LEU A 163 38.23 -2.23 14.58
CA LEU A 163 38.94 -3.51 14.57
C LEU A 163 37.98 -4.71 14.59
N LEU A 164 36.81 -4.56 15.17
CA LEU A 164 35.81 -5.61 15.27
C LEU A 164 34.47 -5.10 14.80
N SER A 165 33.83 -5.87 13.95
CA SER A 165 32.43 -5.57 13.55
C SER A 165 31.56 -6.79 13.74
N VAL A 166 30.32 -6.53 14.18
CA VAL A 166 29.28 -7.54 14.36
C VAL A 166 28.08 -7.18 13.52
N HIS A 167 27.69 -8.11 12.67
CA HIS A 167 26.51 -8.04 11.86
C HIS A 167 25.30 -8.51 12.68
N LEU A 168 24.32 -7.66 12.83
CA LEU A 168 23.04 -8.03 13.43
C LEU A 168 22.22 -8.89 12.46
N PRO A 169 21.26 -9.69 12.95
CA PRO A 169 20.38 -10.46 12.09
C PRO A 169 19.64 -9.55 11.10
N VAL A 170 19.63 -9.98 9.85
CA VAL A 170 18.92 -9.26 8.77
C VAL A 170 17.42 -9.29 9.04
N ILE A 171 16.77 -8.14 8.95
CA ILE A 171 15.33 -8.01 8.95
C ILE A 171 14.88 -8.03 7.49
N ASP A 172 14.16 -9.09 7.08
CA ASP A 172 13.76 -9.27 5.69
C ASP A 172 12.94 -8.09 5.16
N LYS A 173 11.98 -7.61 5.94
CA LYS A 173 11.16 -6.42 5.62
C LYS A 173 10.88 -5.57 6.85
N LEU A 174 11.09 -4.28 6.74
CA LEU A 174 10.59 -3.34 7.74
C LEU A 174 9.07 -3.19 7.59
N ARG A 175 8.36 -3.06 8.73
CA ARG A 175 6.90 -2.90 8.75
C ARG A 175 6.43 -1.52 8.31
N THR A 176 7.34 -0.57 8.21
CA THR A 176 7.06 0.75 7.66
C THR A 176 6.88 0.63 6.15
N GLU A 177 5.80 1.20 5.62
CA GLU A 177 5.49 1.20 4.18
C GLU A 177 5.20 2.61 3.68
N ILE A 178 5.57 2.87 2.44
CA ILE A 178 5.18 4.06 1.69
C ILE A 178 4.18 3.62 0.63
N ILE A 179 2.99 4.19 0.66
CA ILE A 179 1.96 3.97 -0.35
C ILE A 179 1.91 5.19 -1.24
N VAL A 180 2.25 5.02 -2.51
CA VAL A 180 2.16 6.06 -3.52
C VAL A 180 0.89 5.84 -4.33
N TYR A 181 -0.02 6.80 -4.24
CA TYR A 181 -1.30 6.77 -4.91
C TYR A 181 -1.18 6.92 -6.42
N PRO A 182 -2.10 6.36 -7.22
CA PRO A 182 -2.15 6.64 -8.64
C PRO A 182 -2.58 8.08 -8.91
N SER A 183 -1.99 8.72 -9.92
CA SER A 183 -2.42 10.03 -10.40
C SER A 183 -3.68 9.89 -11.25
N PRO A 184 -4.71 10.75 -11.05
CA PRO A 184 -5.90 10.74 -11.90
C PRO A 184 -5.56 11.25 -13.30
N LYS A 185 -6.00 10.52 -14.34
CA LYS A 185 -5.94 10.94 -15.73
C LYS A 185 -7.35 11.23 -16.23
N GLU A 186 -7.55 12.39 -16.80
CA GLU A 186 -8.87 12.86 -17.23
C GLU A 186 -9.53 11.90 -18.22
N VAL A 187 -10.84 11.69 -18.01
CA VAL A 187 -11.71 10.88 -18.86
C VAL A 187 -12.69 11.80 -19.56
N ALA A 188 -12.59 11.88 -20.89
CA ALA A 188 -13.46 12.72 -21.69
C ALA A 188 -14.89 12.16 -21.76
N GLY A 189 -15.90 13.05 -21.72
CA GLY A 189 -17.30 12.67 -21.84
C GLY A 189 -18.01 12.29 -20.53
N LEU A 190 -17.32 12.36 -19.39
CA LEU A 190 -17.93 12.05 -18.08
C LEU A 190 -19.03 13.04 -17.68
N GLN A 191 -18.92 14.31 -18.08
CA GLN A 191 -19.95 15.32 -17.83
C GLN A 191 -21.20 15.04 -18.65
N GLU A 192 -21.05 14.61 -19.90
CA GLU A 192 -22.17 14.18 -20.76
C GLU A 192 -22.88 12.97 -20.19
N LEU A 193 -22.12 12.01 -19.65
CA LEU A 193 -22.65 10.86 -18.92
C LEU A 193 -23.55 11.32 -17.76
N GLN A 194 -23.12 12.27 -16.96
CA GLN A 194 -23.91 12.80 -15.85
C GLN A 194 -25.17 13.52 -16.34
N GLN A 195 -25.09 14.29 -17.41
CA GLN A 195 -26.25 14.95 -18.01
C GLN A 195 -27.25 13.93 -18.59
N LEU A 196 -26.77 12.90 -19.26
CA LEU A 196 -27.61 11.80 -19.77
C LEU A 196 -28.32 11.06 -18.64
N LEU A 197 -27.63 10.83 -17.51
CA LEU A 197 -28.21 10.21 -16.32
C LEU A 197 -29.25 11.11 -15.65
N ASN A 198 -29.02 12.41 -15.59
CA ASN A 198 -29.98 13.36 -15.01
C ASN A 198 -31.20 13.60 -15.93
N GLY A 199 -31.04 13.51 -17.27
CA GLY A 199 -32.08 13.80 -18.25
C GLY A 199 -32.95 12.60 -18.66
N SER A 200 -32.41 11.38 -18.64
CA SER A 200 -33.05 10.23 -19.32
C SER A 200 -33.92 9.33 -18.46
N TYR A 201 -33.91 9.43 -17.13
CA TYR A 201 -34.60 8.43 -16.30
C TYR A 201 -35.70 9.01 -15.43
N ARG A 202 -36.81 9.39 -16.09
CA ARG A 202 -38.14 9.24 -15.48
C ARG A 202 -38.53 7.76 -15.62
N THR A 203 -37.92 6.88 -14.82
CA THR A 203 -38.38 5.50 -14.73
C THR A 203 -39.50 5.43 -13.71
N ASN A 204 -40.66 4.92 -14.13
CA ASN A 204 -41.82 4.68 -13.27
C ASN A 204 -41.60 3.53 -12.25
N PHE A 205 -40.41 2.97 -12.14
CA PHE A 205 -40.08 1.86 -11.25
C PHE A 205 -38.79 2.14 -10.49
N SER A 206 -38.91 2.59 -9.26
CA SER A 206 -37.85 2.57 -8.26
C SER A 206 -38.29 1.65 -7.10
N PHE A 207 -37.38 0.84 -6.59
CA PHE A 207 -37.62 0.03 -5.39
C PHE A 207 -37.49 0.84 -4.11
N TYR A 208 -36.94 2.05 -4.17
CA TYR A 208 -36.79 2.95 -3.03
C TYR A 208 -37.67 4.18 -3.24
N ASN A 209 -38.49 4.50 -2.24
CA ASN A 209 -39.36 5.65 -2.22
C ASN A 209 -38.89 6.61 -1.12
N ASP A 210 -38.89 7.89 -1.42
CA ASP A 210 -38.66 8.91 -0.40
C ASP A 210 -39.96 9.05 0.45
N GLU A 211 -39.91 8.51 1.67
CA GLU A 211 -41.03 8.58 2.61
C GLU A 211 -41.33 10.02 3.03
N THR A 212 -40.47 10.98 2.77
CA THR A 212 -40.66 12.41 3.10
C THR A 212 -41.37 13.18 2.01
N SER A 213 -41.29 12.73 0.74
CA SER A 213 -41.88 13.40 -0.42
C SER A 213 -43.12 12.64 -0.93
N ILE A 214 -44.33 13.21 -0.65
CA ILE A 214 -45.59 12.63 -1.09
C ILE A 214 -46.03 13.32 -2.37
N ILE A 215 -46.03 12.60 -3.51
CA ILE A 215 -46.46 13.11 -4.82
C ILE A 215 -47.95 12.90 -5.13
N GLY A 216 -48.63 12.02 -4.38
CA GLY A 216 -50.02 11.73 -4.61
C GLY A 216 -50.59 10.71 -3.65
N VAL A 217 -51.82 10.26 -3.97
CA VAL A 217 -52.48 9.17 -3.24
C VAL A 217 -52.97 8.12 -4.24
N LYS A 218 -52.90 6.85 -3.84
CA LYS A 218 -53.41 5.72 -4.61
C LYS A 218 -54.27 4.84 -3.71
N ARG A 219 -55.08 3.97 -4.30
CA ARG A 219 -55.84 2.99 -3.54
C ARG A 219 -54.90 2.09 -2.73
N TYR A 220 -55.23 1.90 -1.43
CA TYR A 220 -54.46 1.01 -0.55
C TYR A 220 -54.69 -0.45 -0.94
N GLU A 221 -53.58 -1.20 -1.18
CA GLU A 221 -53.65 -2.61 -1.52
C GLU A 221 -52.95 -3.49 -0.48
N ARG A 222 -51.62 -3.41 -0.36
CA ARG A 222 -50.78 -4.25 0.53
C ARG A 222 -49.60 -3.50 1.14
N GLU A 223 -49.66 -2.19 1.13
CA GLU A 223 -48.63 -1.34 1.68
C GLU A 223 -48.60 -1.41 3.22
N SER A 224 -47.49 -0.91 3.82
CA SER A 224 -47.42 -0.83 5.28
C SER A 224 -48.49 0.11 5.84
N PHE A 225 -48.98 -0.14 7.05
CA PHE A 225 -50.00 0.69 7.74
C PHE A 225 -49.54 2.17 7.86
N ARG A 226 -48.23 2.43 7.90
CA ARG A 226 -47.66 3.80 7.94
C ARG A 226 -47.87 4.59 6.66
N SER A 227 -48.08 3.92 5.54
CA SER A 227 -48.32 4.55 4.23
C SER A 227 -49.77 5.00 4.04
N ILE A 228 -50.70 4.71 4.94
CA ILE A 228 -52.08 5.14 4.80
C ILE A 228 -52.19 6.66 4.91
N HIS A 229 -52.86 7.25 3.94
CA HIS A 229 -53.16 8.68 3.94
C HIS A 229 -54.55 8.94 4.52
N TRP A 230 -54.66 9.00 5.86
CA TRP A 230 -55.92 9.07 6.60
C TRP A 230 -56.87 10.18 6.12
N LYS A 231 -56.35 11.38 5.82
CA LYS A 231 -57.15 12.51 5.33
C LYS A 231 -57.78 12.22 3.97
N ALA A 232 -57.06 11.59 3.03
CA ALA A 232 -57.58 11.21 1.74
C ALA A 232 -58.58 10.05 1.87
N SER A 233 -58.29 9.07 2.71
CA SER A 233 -59.16 7.94 2.99
C SER A 233 -60.52 8.40 3.54
N ALA A 234 -60.53 9.36 4.46
CA ALA A 234 -61.77 9.93 5.01
C ALA A 234 -62.59 10.69 3.95
N LYS A 235 -61.94 11.35 2.99
CA LYS A 235 -62.61 12.08 1.91
C LYS A 235 -63.16 11.15 0.83
N MET A 236 -62.46 10.06 0.52
CA MET A 236 -62.85 9.14 -0.56
C MET A 236 -63.66 7.93 -0.05
N GLN A 237 -63.89 7.80 1.26
CA GLN A 237 -64.54 6.68 1.91
C GLN A 237 -63.94 5.29 1.58
N GLU A 238 -62.71 5.27 1.10
CA GLU A 238 -61.90 4.08 0.82
C GLU A 238 -60.47 4.31 1.31
N LEU A 239 -59.80 3.26 1.75
CA LEU A 239 -58.43 3.35 2.20
C LEU A 239 -57.49 3.79 1.06
N GLN A 240 -56.79 4.90 1.26
CA GLN A 240 -55.84 5.47 0.34
C GLN A 240 -54.44 5.37 0.92
N ALA A 241 -53.47 4.95 0.10
CA ALA A 241 -52.05 4.96 0.44
C ALA A 241 -51.37 6.22 -0.11
N LYS A 242 -50.41 6.72 0.63
CA LYS A 242 -49.51 7.78 0.16
C LYS A 242 -48.70 7.24 -1.02
N GLN A 243 -48.62 7.99 -2.10
CA GLN A 243 -47.71 7.73 -3.20
C GLN A 243 -46.47 8.59 -3.00
N TYR A 244 -45.35 7.94 -2.69
CA TYR A 244 -44.08 8.60 -2.46
C TYR A 244 -43.35 8.82 -3.77
N GLU A 245 -42.49 9.83 -3.78
CA GLU A 245 -41.60 10.08 -4.93
C GLU A 245 -40.56 8.94 -5.05
N PRO A 246 -40.46 8.32 -6.22
CA PRO A 246 -39.44 7.28 -6.43
C PRO A 246 -38.07 7.91 -6.38
N VAL A 247 -37.24 7.57 -5.39
CA VAL A 247 -35.87 8.04 -5.24
C VAL A 247 -34.98 7.24 -6.17
N LYS A 248 -34.27 7.94 -7.03
CA LYS A 248 -33.20 7.35 -7.82
C LYS A 248 -31.94 7.34 -6.96
N ASN A 249 -31.60 6.19 -6.41
CA ASN A 249 -30.24 5.99 -5.87
C ASN A 249 -29.26 5.98 -7.03
N TYR A 250 -28.66 7.13 -7.32
CA TYR A 250 -27.55 7.21 -8.23
C TYR A 250 -26.34 6.59 -7.60
N SER A 251 -25.96 5.42 -8.04
CA SER A 251 -24.74 4.76 -7.63
C SER A 251 -24.01 4.22 -8.85
N TRP A 252 -22.69 4.15 -8.77
CA TRP A 252 -21.85 3.66 -9.85
C TRP A 252 -21.17 2.34 -9.44
N THR A 253 -21.23 1.35 -10.33
CA THR A 253 -20.39 0.16 -10.27
C THR A 253 -19.22 0.35 -11.24
N ILE A 254 -18.04 0.56 -10.72
CA ILE A 254 -16.81 0.73 -11.50
C ILE A 254 -16.12 -0.62 -11.61
N CYS A 255 -15.95 -1.13 -12.84
CA CYS A 255 -15.35 -2.42 -13.11
C CYS A 255 -14.03 -2.23 -13.87
N LEU A 256 -12.90 -2.44 -13.19
CA LEU A 256 -11.56 -2.31 -13.75
C LEU A 256 -11.01 -3.67 -14.16
N SER A 257 -10.87 -3.91 -15.47
CA SER A 257 -10.31 -5.13 -16.05
C SER A 257 -8.88 -4.91 -16.52
N LEU A 258 -7.93 -5.54 -15.84
CA LEU A 258 -6.50 -5.43 -16.09
C LEU A 258 -5.94 -6.63 -16.88
N ALA A 259 -6.73 -7.72 -17.03
CA ALA A 259 -6.31 -8.91 -17.74
C ALA A 259 -6.26 -8.69 -19.27
N ALA A 260 -5.25 -9.22 -19.92
CA ALA A 260 -5.10 -9.18 -21.37
C ALA A 260 -6.26 -9.85 -22.11
N ASN A 261 -6.51 -9.45 -23.35
CA ASN A 261 -7.62 -9.99 -24.16
C ASN A 261 -7.39 -11.45 -24.59
N ARG A 262 -6.14 -11.88 -24.67
CA ARG A 262 -5.76 -13.26 -25.07
C ARG A 262 -4.80 -13.82 -24.03
N GLY A 263 -5.22 -14.90 -23.35
CA GLY A 263 -4.38 -15.63 -22.41
C GLY A 263 -4.33 -15.05 -20.98
N PHE A 264 -3.37 -15.54 -20.21
CA PHE A 264 -3.07 -15.08 -18.85
C PHE A 264 -1.97 -14.05 -18.95
N GLY A 265 -2.26 -12.80 -18.63
CA GLY A 265 -1.26 -11.73 -18.62
C GLY A 265 -1.90 -10.37 -18.34
N TRP A 266 -1.02 -9.42 -18.10
CA TRP A 266 -1.38 -8.02 -17.89
C TRP A 266 -1.55 -7.31 -19.24
N LYS A 267 -2.36 -6.25 -19.26
CA LYS A 267 -2.43 -5.33 -20.40
C LYS A 267 -1.20 -4.42 -20.41
N ASP A 268 -0.79 -3.98 -21.59
CA ASP A 268 0.36 -3.07 -21.73
C ASP A 268 0.10 -1.67 -21.15
N ASN A 269 -1.17 -1.24 -21.09
CA ASN A 269 -1.60 0.10 -20.66
C ASN A 269 -2.22 0.12 -19.24
N ILE A 270 -1.74 -0.73 -18.32
CA ILE A 270 -2.29 -0.87 -16.96
C ILE A 270 -2.33 0.46 -16.22
N GLU A 271 -1.25 1.22 -16.29
CA GLU A 271 -1.10 2.50 -15.57
C GLU A 271 -2.16 3.52 -16.02
N ASP A 272 -2.44 3.58 -17.34
CA ASP A 272 -3.50 4.43 -17.86
C ASP A 272 -4.88 3.99 -17.36
N LEU A 273 -5.16 2.68 -17.37
CA LEU A 273 -6.45 2.15 -16.90
C LEU A 273 -6.68 2.42 -15.42
N ILE A 274 -5.64 2.28 -14.58
CA ILE A 274 -5.70 2.61 -13.16
C ILE A 274 -5.89 4.11 -12.95
N SER A 275 -5.21 4.94 -13.76
CA SER A 275 -5.35 6.38 -13.69
C SER A 275 -6.76 6.86 -14.12
N PHE A 276 -7.38 6.22 -15.10
CA PHE A 276 -8.78 6.45 -15.45
C PHE A 276 -9.74 6.04 -14.34
N ALA A 277 -9.52 4.86 -13.72
CA ALA A 277 -10.32 4.42 -12.58
C ALA A 277 -10.22 5.41 -11.41
N THR A 278 -9.01 5.90 -11.14
CA THR A 278 -8.75 6.92 -10.13
C THR A 278 -9.53 8.20 -10.38
N TYR A 279 -9.53 8.68 -11.64
CA TYR A 279 -10.26 9.88 -12.03
C TYR A 279 -11.78 9.71 -11.86
N ILE A 280 -12.33 8.55 -12.20
CA ILE A 280 -13.76 8.26 -12.05
C ILE A 280 -14.16 8.22 -10.58
N CYS A 281 -13.35 7.56 -9.72
CA CYS A 281 -13.57 7.56 -8.27
C CYS A 281 -13.50 8.97 -7.69
N GLN A 282 -12.55 9.80 -8.15
CA GLN A 282 -12.42 11.20 -7.76
C GLN A 282 -13.66 12.01 -8.17
N TYR A 283 -14.10 11.83 -9.43
CA TYR A 283 -15.28 12.49 -9.98
C TYR A 283 -16.55 12.12 -9.20
N ALA A 284 -16.76 10.81 -8.94
CA ALA A 284 -17.87 10.33 -8.13
C ALA A 284 -17.86 10.96 -6.73
N THR A 285 -16.71 11.01 -6.08
CA THR A 285 -16.55 11.63 -4.75
C THR A 285 -16.86 13.12 -4.77
N LYS A 286 -16.37 13.85 -5.77
CA LYS A 286 -16.60 15.30 -5.92
C LYS A 286 -18.09 15.61 -6.12
N HIS A 287 -18.81 14.74 -6.80
CA HIS A 287 -20.24 14.89 -7.08
C HIS A 287 -21.16 14.15 -6.10
N GLN A 288 -20.59 13.62 -4.99
CA GLN A 288 -21.33 12.89 -3.95
C GLN A 288 -22.13 11.70 -4.51
N ILE A 289 -21.54 10.98 -5.48
CA ILE A 289 -22.12 9.78 -6.08
C ILE A 289 -21.56 8.57 -5.36
N PRO A 290 -22.39 7.76 -4.69
CA PRO A 290 -21.95 6.49 -4.11
C PRO A 290 -21.38 5.57 -5.19
N PHE A 291 -20.26 4.91 -4.93
CA PHE A 291 -19.69 3.98 -5.87
C PHE A 291 -19.13 2.73 -5.19
N GLU A 292 -19.14 1.63 -5.92
CA GLU A 292 -18.41 0.41 -5.63
C GLU A 292 -17.33 0.19 -6.70
N LEU A 293 -16.25 -0.48 -6.33
CA LEU A 293 -15.13 -0.71 -7.24
C LEU A 293 -14.79 -2.21 -7.26
N PHE A 294 -14.83 -2.81 -8.45
CA PHE A 294 -14.35 -4.14 -8.71
C PHE A 294 -13.07 -4.08 -9.53
N ILE A 295 -12.07 -4.86 -9.13
CA ILE A 295 -10.79 -4.94 -9.83
C ILE A 295 -10.53 -6.41 -10.18
N SER A 296 -10.08 -6.70 -11.40
CA SER A 296 -9.81 -8.06 -11.87
C SER A 296 -8.55 -8.70 -11.26
N VAL A 297 -8.25 -8.39 -10.02
CA VAL A 297 -7.18 -8.97 -9.20
C VAL A 297 -7.80 -9.92 -8.20
N LEU A 298 -7.21 -11.09 -8.01
CA LEU A 298 -7.69 -12.10 -7.07
C LEU A 298 -7.39 -11.66 -5.63
N ALA A 299 -8.44 -11.58 -4.82
CA ALA A 299 -8.39 -11.38 -3.38
C ALA A 299 -9.08 -12.56 -2.66
N GLU A 300 -9.17 -12.52 -1.34
CA GLU A 300 -9.87 -13.54 -0.57
C GLU A 300 -11.35 -13.62 -1.00
N GLY A 301 -11.72 -14.72 -1.63
CA GLY A 301 -13.11 -15.01 -2.03
C GLY A 301 -13.53 -14.51 -3.41
N GLY A 302 -12.64 -13.97 -4.24
CA GLY A 302 -12.96 -13.52 -5.61
C GLY A 302 -12.17 -12.31 -6.09
N PRO A 303 -12.69 -11.54 -7.05
CA PRO A 303 -12.13 -10.25 -7.44
C PRO A 303 -12.05 -9.29 -6.25
N LEU A 304 -11.01 -8.46 -6.24
CA LEU A 304 -10.90 -7.40 -5.27
C LEU A 304 -12.12 -6.48 -5.39
N HIS A 305 -12.85 -6.33 -4.30
CA HIS A 305 -14.12 -5.60 -4.25
C HIS A 305 -14.13 -4.61 -3.10
N LEU A 306 -14.28 -3.33 -3.44
CA LEU A 306 -14.57 -2.27 -2.50
C LEU A 306 -16.08 -2.03 -2.52
N PRO A 307 -16.83 -2.34 -1.41
CA PRO A 307 -18.28 -2.27 -1.39
C PRO A 307 -18.81 -0.86 -1.53
N LEU A 308 -20.07 -0.73 -1.95
CA LEU A 308 -20.74 0.55 -2.18
C LEU A 308 -20.67 1.46 -0.95
N ASN A 309 -20.11 2.64 -1.15
CA ASN A 309 -20.04 3.70 -0.14
C ASN A 309 -19.76 5.05 -0.82
N GLU A 310 -19.67 6.13 -0.03
CA GLU A 310 -19.42 7.49 -0.53
C GLU A 310 -18.45 8.28 0.34
N GLY A 311 -17.99 9.42 -0.17
CA GLY A 311 -17.20 10.39 0.56
C GLY A 311 -15.68 10.17 0.49
N GLN A 312 -14.93 11.10 1.12
CA GLN A 312 -13.47 11.17 1.03
C GLN A 312 -12.76 9.95 1.62
N THR A 313 -13.30 9.38 2.69
CA THR A 313 -12.74 8.18 3.32
C THR A 313 -12.85 6.95 2.42
N HIS A 314 -13.93 6.86 1.65
CA HIS A 314 -14.14 5.81 0.67
C HIS A 314 -13.18 5.95 -0.52
N TYR A 315 -13.03 7.18 -1.02
CA TYR A 315 -12.06 7.52 -2.07
C TYR A 315 -10.61 7.18 -1.65
N ALA A 316 -10.22 7.52 -0.42
CA ALA A 316 -8.89 7.17 0.08
C ALA A 316 -8.65 5.66 0.11
N LYS A 317 -9.66 4.85 0.47
CA LYS A 317 -9.59 3.38 0.38
C LYS A 317 -9.45 2.91 -1.07
N ALA A 318 -10.22 3.50 -2.00
CA ALA A 318 -10.11 3.16 -3.40
C ALA A 318 -8.69 3.45 -3.95
N LEU A 319 -8.10 4.60 -3.59
CA LEU A 319 -6.72 4.94 -3.95
C LEU A 319 -5.71 3.93 -3.39
N GLU A 320 -5.91 3.49 -2.13
CA GLU A 320 -5.03 2.52 -1.48
C GLU A 320 -5.11 1.14 -2.18
N GLU A 321 -6.31 0.66 -2.51
CA GLU A 321 -6.49 -0.59 -3.25
C GLU A 321 -5.86 -0.51 -4.66
N LEU A 322 -6.04 0.60 -5.36
CA LEU A 322 -5.44 0.83 -6.68
C LEU A 322 -3.90 0.95 -6.60
N ALA A 323 -3.34 1.51 -5.52
CA ALA A 323 -1.91 1.59 -5.30
C ALA A 323 -1.27 0.22 -5.01
N ARG A 324 -2.00 -0.68 -4.35
CA ARG A 324 -1.52 -2.02 -3.98
C ARG A 324 -1.46 -3.01 -5.14
N ILE A 325 -2.01 -2.67 -6.30
CA ILE A 325 -1.92 -3.51 -7.50
C ILE A 325 -0.47 -3.54 -7.97
N SER A 326 0.13 -4.71 -8.01
CA SER A 326 1.51 -4.95 -8.46
C SER A 326 1.55 -6.07 -9.50
N ASP A 327 2.68 -6.19 -10.19
CA ASP A 327 2.89 -7.25 -11.20
C ASP A 327 2.84 -8.66 -10.60
N ASP A 328 3.04 -8.80 -9.30
CA ASP A 328 2.93 -10.07 -8.56
C ASP A 328 1.48 -10.46 -8.25
N SER A 329 0.52 -9.56 -8.48
CA SER A 329 -0.88 -9.83 -8.19
C SER A 329 -1.46 -10.83 -9.19
N THR A 330 -2.22 -11.81 -8.69
CA THR A 330 -2.88 -12.81 -9.54
C THR A 330 -4.11 -12.20 -10.22
N LEU A 331 -4.15 -12.27 -11.55
CA LEU A 331 -5.27 -11.75 -12.33
C LEU A 331 -6.40 -12.78 -12.49
N ILE A 332 -7.63 -12.28 -12.51
CA ILE A 332 -8.81 -13.05 -12.85
C ILE A 332 -9.09 -12.90 -14.35
N PRO A 333 -9.31 -14.00 -15.08
CA PRO A 333 -9.66 -13.96 -16.48
C PRO A 333 -10.95 -13.16 -16.72
N LYS A 334 -11.00 -12.43 -17.83
CA LYS A 334 -12.07 -11.49 -18.21
C LYS A 334 -13.48 -12.06 -18.06
N GLN A 335 -13.72 -13.29 -18.55
CA GLN A 335 -15.04 -13.93 -18.47
C GLN A 335 -15.47 -14.21 -17.03
N GLY A 336 -14.54 -14.72 -16.20
CA GLY A 336 -14.78 -14.95 -14.78
C GLY A 336 -15.06 -13.65 -14.02
N PHE A 337 -14.33 -12.58 -14.34
CA PHE A 337 -14.53 -11.25 -13.77
C PHE A 337 -15.91 -10.70 -14.13
N LEU A 338 -16.33 -10.74 -15.39
CA LEU A 338 -17.65 -10.29 -15.83
C LEU A 338 -18.79 -11.10 -15.19
N HIS A 339 -18.63 -12.42 -15.10
CA HIS A 339 -19.62 -13.27 -14.45
C HIS A 339 -19.79 -12.91 -12.97
N TYR A 340 -18.68 -12.65 -12.29
CA TYR A 340 -18.70 -12.29 -10.87
C TYR A 340 -19.35 -10.91 -10.63
N THR A 341 -18.94 -9.90 -11.40
CA THR A 341 -19.48 -8.53 -11.26
C THR A 341 -20.98 -8.48 -11.54
N ASN A 342 -21.46 -9.21 -12.55
CA ASN A 342 -22.88 -9.31 -12.87
C ASN A 342 -23.71 -10.01 -11.78
N ARG A 343 -23.08 -10.90 -11.01
CA ARG A 343 -23.77 -11.66 -9.97
C ARG A 343 -23.75 -10.97 -8.61
N LYS A 344 -22.65 -10.30 -8.28
CA LYS A 344 -22.40 -9.74 -6.94
C LYS A 344 -22.49 -8.22 -6.88
N GLY A 345 -22.40 -7.51 -8.00
CA GLY A 345 -22.58 -6.07 -8.02
C GLY A 345 -23.91 -5.69 -7.40
N GLU A 346 -23.92 -4.71 -6.53
CA GLU A 346 -25.17 -4.15 -6.05
C GLU A 346 -25.95 -3.61 -7.26
N ARG A 347 -27.28 -3.55 -7.18
CA ARG A 347 -28.11 -3.06 -8.29
C ARG A 347 -27.91 -1.54 -8.48
N SER A 348 -26.67 -1.16 -8.84
CA SER A 348 -26.29 0.21 -9.14
C SER A 348 -27.04 0.73 -10.35
N SER A 349 -27.30 2.03 -10.38
CA SER A 349 -28.01 2.65 -11.50
C SER A 349 -27.17 2.68 -12.78
N THR A 350 -25.84 2.59 -12.67
CA THR A 350 -24.91 2.73 -13.79
C THR A 350 -23.67 1.86 -13.60
N ILE A 351 -23.29 1.13 -14.63
CA ILE A 351 -22.08 0.32 -14.65
C ILE A 351 -21.06 0.97 -15.59
N ILE A 352 -19.84 1.16 -15.13
CA ILE A 352 -18.72 1.74 -15.88
C ILE A 352 -17.63 0.70 -15.99
N HIS A 353 -17.38 0.23 -17.20
CA HIS A 353 -16.32 -0.72 -17.48
C HIS A 353 -15.06 -0.01 -18.01
N ILE A 354 -13.92 -0.32 -17.44
CA ILE A 354 -12.61 0.18 -17.83
C ILE A 354 -11.77 -1.00 -18.29
N GLY A 355 -11.18 -0.87 -19.49
CA GLY A 355 -10.28 -1.89 -20.02
C GLY A 355 -11.00 -3.10 -20.66
N LEU A 356 -12.29 -3.05 -20.92
CA LEU A 356 -13.03 -4.03 -21.70
C LEU A 356 -13.26 -3.55 -23.14
N GLN A 357 -13.70 -4.44 -24.03
CA GLN A 357 -14.09 -4.09 -25.39
C GLN A 357 -15.60 -4.25 -25.58
N LYS A 358 -16.19 -3.55 -26.55
CA LYS A 358 -17.63 -3.64 -26.84
C LYS A 358 -18.13 -5.08 -27.03
N ASN A 359 -17.34 -5.90 -27.71
CA ASN A 359 -17.68 -7.28 -28.00
C ASN A 359 -17.78 -8.19 -26.76
N ASP A 360 -17.22 -7.73 -25.64
CA ASP A 360 -17.23 -8.49 -24.38
C ASP A 360 -18.51 -8.28 -23.58
N LEU A 361 -19.26 -7.24 -23.87
CA LEU A 361 -20.36 -6.71 -23.05
C LEU A 361 -21.76 -6.97 -23.63
N SER A 362 -21.89 -7.87 -24.58
CA SER A 362 -23.11 -8.13 -25.35
C SER A 362 -24.36 -8.62 -24.59
N LEU A 363 -24.32 -8.76 -23.26
CA LEU A 363 -25.38 -9.39 -22.44
C LEU A 363 -25.83 -8.59 -21.22
N LEU A 364 -25.57 -7.30 -21.15
CA LEU A 364 -25.92 -6.52 -19.96
C LEU A 364 -27.26 -5.80 -20.10
N SER A 365 -28.16 -5.99 -19.11
CA SER A 365 -29.49 -5.38 -19.08
C SER A 365 -29.57 -3.97 -18.50
N GLN A 366 -28.43 -3.44 -17.98
CA GLN A 366 -28.35 -2.14 -17.32
C GLN A 366 -27.62 -1.11 -18.20
N PRO A 367 -27.84 0.20 -17.98
CA PRO A 367 -27.08 1.24 -18.66
C PRO A 367 -25.60 1.08 -18.38
N THR A 368 -24.86 0.73 -19.43
CA THR A 368 -23.45 0.38 -19.34
C THR A 368 -22.63 1.36 -20.17
N PHE A 369 -21.56 1.84 -19.57
CA PHE A 369 -20.60 2.71 -20.22
C PHE A 369 -19.26 2.02 -20.27
N LEU A 370 -18.56 2.25 -21.36
CA LEU A 370 -17.22 1.72 -21.59
C LEU A 370 -16.24 2.87 -21.67
N ILE A 371 -15.12 2.76 -20.99
CA ILE A 371 -13.98 3.66 -21.17
C ILE A 371 -12.97 2.94 -22.05
N ASN A 372 -12.73 3.52 -23.22
CA ASN A 372 -11.77 3.00 -24.17
C ASN A 372 -10.32 3.29 -23.72
N ASN A 373 -9.34 2.77 -24.47
CA ASN A 373 -7.91 2.96 -24.15
C ASN A 373 -7.43 4.42 -24.27
N GLU A 374 -8.20 5.27 -24.92
CA GLU A 374 -7.91 6.70 -25.08
C GLU A 374 -8.52 7.56 -23.98
N GLY A 375 -9.29 6.94 -23.05
CA GLY A 375 -9.97 7.64 -21.97
C GLY A 375 -11.25 8.34 -22.38
N MET A 376 -11.92 7.88 -23.45
CA MET A 376 -13.22 8.40 -23.86
C MET A 376 -14.34 7.50 -23.35
N VAL A 377 -15.45 8.12 -22.92
CA VAL A 377 -16.67 7.41 -22.53
C VAL A 377 -17.48 7.04 -23.76
N GLU A 378 -17.79 5.78 -23.92
CA GLU A 378 -18.66 5.24 -24.93
C GLU A 378 -19.91 4.63 -24.28
N LYS A 379 -21.11 5.11 -24.68
CA LYS A 379 -22.37 4.51 -24.24
C LYS A 379 -22.62 3.23 -25.03
N LEU A 380 -22.90 2.15 -24.33
CA LEU A 380 -23.37 0.92 -24.97
C LEU A 380 -24.90 0.98 -25.08
N GLU A 381 -25.41 1.13 -26.27
CA GLU A 381 -26.85 1.04 -26.54
C GLU A 381 -27.27 -0.44 -26.41
N ASN A 382 -28.33 -0.71 -25.65
CA ASN A 382 -28.89 -2.04 -25.51
C ASN A 382 -29.44 -2.51 -26.86
N LEU A 383 -28.78 -3.43 -27.49
CA LEU A 383 -29.24 -4.14 -28.70
C LEU A 383 -30.49 -5.02 -28.45
N ALA A 384 -30.99 -5.06 -27.19
CA ALA A 384 -32.12 -5.92 -26.82
C ALA A 384 -33.52 -5.31 -27.05
N LEU A 385 -33.64 -4.06 -27.53
CA LEU A 385 -34.95 -3.42 -27.77
C LEU A 385 -35.36 -3.35 -29.25
N SER A 386 -34.64 -4.05 -30.14
CA SER A 386 -34.97 -4.13 -31.57
C SER A 386 -35.32 -5.55 -32.04
N ARG A 387 -36.10 -6.28 -31.25
CA ARG A 387 -36.81 -7.49 -31.73
C ARG A 387 -38.21 -7.55 -31.18
#